data_1734cbcf2cd061f49dd7baa87b8af8c4
#
_entry.id   1734cbcf2cd061f49dd7baa87b8af8c4
#
_cell.length_a   1.000
_cell.length_b   1.000
_cell.length_c   1.000
_cell.angle_alpha   90.00
_cell.angle_beta   90.00
_cell.angle_gamma   90.00
#
_symmetry.space_group_name_H-M   'P 1'
#
loop_
_entity.id
_entity.type
_entity.pdbx_description
1 polymer ?
#
loop_
_entity_poly.entity_id
_entity_poly.type
_entity_poly.pdbx_seq_one_letter_code
_entity_poly.pdbx_strand_id
1 'polypeptide(L)'
;MIVGIDMGHTLSGVGTGANGFVSETQKNREVGNRLMAMLKEKGHTVINCTVDKSSNDLYDRVRKANAQKLDLFVSLHLNAFKSTENPMGVETYIFNGAYNGKEANRTKAQAIQSALVKDIGWIDRKVKEANFYVLRETVAPAVLVELGFCDSRADMNKWNTEKIAAALFRGITGTTYTAPAASSNIYYRVCVGSFNSRENAVARQEKLKKAGFDSFLIAFEK
;
A
#
# COMPACT_ATOMS: atom_id res chain seq x y z
N MET A 1 -16.13 -0.15 8.60
CA MET A 1 -16.13 0.56 7.31
C MET A 1 -15.83 -0.43 6.20
N ILE A 2 -16.37 -0.16 5.01
CA ILE A 2 -15.99 -0.85 3.75
C ILE A 2 -15.08 0.10 2.97
N VAL A 3 -13.80 -0.24 2.86
CA VAL A 3 -12.78 0.63 2.25
C VAL A 3 -12.27 0.00 0.97
N GLY A 4 -12.36 0.74 -0.13
CA GLY A 4 -11.72 0.39 -1.40
C GLY A 4 -10.28 0.89 -1.41
N ILE A 5 -9.33 -0.01 -1.63
CA ILE A 5 -7.91 0.35 -1.80
C ILE A 5 -7.50 0.07 -3.24
N ASP A 6 -7.00 1.10 -3.88
CA ASP A 6 -6.42 1.06 -5.21
C ASP A 6 -4.94 1.42 -5.14
N MET A 7 -4.11 0.49 -5.52
CA MET A 7 -2.68 0.73 -5.66
C MET A 7 -2.41 1.11 -7.12
N GLY A 8 -2.16 2.40 -7.36
CA GLY A 8 -2.08 2.99 -8.69
C GLY A 8 -1.15 2.26 -9.64
N HIS A 9 -1.38 2.45 -10.91
CA HIS A 9 -0.64 1.87 -12.04
C HIS A 9 -0.75 0.34 -12.18
N THR A 10 -0.37 -0.14 -13.36
CA THR A 10 -0.31 -1.58 -13.69
C THR A 10 1.12 -2.10 -13.55
N LEU A 11 1.28 -3.39 -13.31
CA LEU A 11 2.60 -4.04 -13.30
C LEU A 11 3.17 -4.24 -14.71
N SER A 12 2.29 -4.31 -15.71
CA SER A 12 2.69 -4.50 -17.10
C SER A 12 1.64 -4.00 -18.07
N GLY A 13 2.07 -3.60 -19.26
CA GLY A 13 1.20 -3.09 -20.33
C GLY A 13 0.96 -1.58 -20.23
N VAL A 14 -0.27 -1.14 -20.46
CA VAL A 14 -0.65 0.27 -20.41
C VAL A 14 -0.79 0.72 -18.95
N GLY A 15 -0.40 1.97 -18.66
CA GLY A 15 -0.60 2.58 -17.36
C GLY A 15 0.44 2.20 -16.29
N THR A 16 1.63 1.76 -16.69
CA THR A 16 2.77 1.59 -15.77
C THR A 16 3.18 2.93 -15.17
N GLY A 17 3.54 2.91 -13.89
CA GLY A 17 3.90 4.11 -13.13
C GLY A 17 5.29 4.66 -13.45
N ALA A 18 5.62 5.75 -12.78
CA ALA A 18 6.92 6.39 -12.89
C ALA A 18 8.04 5.54 -12.28
N ASN A 19 9.25 5.73 -12.79
CA ASN A 19 10.48 5.15 -12.26
C ASN A 19 11.48 6.28 -12.02
N GLY A 20 11.82 6.48 -10.76
CA GLY A 20 12.84 7.41 -10.30
C GLY A 20 13.94 6.66 -9.54
N PHE A 21 14.23 7.06 -8.29
CA PHE A 21 15.08 6.27 -7.39
C PHE A 21 14.41 4.96 -6.97
N VAL A 22 13.09 4.91 -7.07
CA VAL A 22 12.26 3.73 -6.83
C VAL A 22 11.18 3.62 -7.89
N SER A 23 10.61 2.43 -8.06
CA SER A 23 9.41 2.22 -8.88
C SER A 23 8.17 2.62 -8.10
N GLU A 24 7.41 3.58 -8.60
CA GLU A 24 6.11 3.98 -8.05
C GLU A 24 5.18 2.78 -7.89
N THR A 25 5.02 2.00 -8.95
CA THR A 25 4.12 0.84 -8.97
C THR A 25 4.45 -0.17 -7.87
N GLN A 26 5.74 -0.47 -7.65
CA GLN A 26 6.16 -1.40 -6.59
C GLN A 26 5.89 -0.81 -5.20
N LYS A 27 6.21 0.47 -4.99
CA LYS A 27 6.01 1.14 -3.71
C LYS A 27 4.53 1.26 -3.34
N ASN A 28 3.66 1.52 -4.33
CA ASN A 28 2.22 1.51 -4.12
C ASN A 28 1.74 0.14 -3.63
N ARG A 29 2.26 -0.99 -4.18
CA ARG A 29 1.92 -2.36 -3.75
C ARG A 29 2.42 -2.65 -2.34
N GLU A 30 3.65 -2.25 -2.01
CA GLU A 30 4.20 -2.45 -0.67
C GLU A 30 3.29 -1.81 0.39
N VAL A 31 2.96 -0.53 0.23
CA VAL A 31 2.13 0.21 1.20
C VAL A 31 0.69 -0.24 1.18
N GLY A 32 0.09 -0.40 -0.01
CA GLY A 32 -1.31 -0.76 -0.13
C GLY A 32 -1.61 -2.15 0.43
N ASN A 33 -0.75 -3.14 0.19
CA ASN A 33 -0.90 -4.48 0.76
C ASN A 33 -0.82 -4.44 2.30
N ARG A 34 0.12 -3.66 2.86
CA ARG A 34 0.24 -3.51 4.30
C ARG A 34 -0.95 -2.79 4.92
N LEU A 35 -1.42 -1.71 4.30
CA LEU A 35 -2.61 -0.98 4.72
C LEU A 35 -3.86 -1.88 4.70
N MET A 36 -4.05 -2.66 3.64
CA MET A 36 -5.17 -3.61 3.55
C MET A 36 -5.12 -4.66 4.68
N ALA A 37 -3.93 -5.15 5.03
CA ALA A 37 -3.76 -6.07 6.15
C ALA A 37 -4.16 -5.39 7.48
N MET A 38 -3.64 -4.20 7.77
CA MET A 38 -3.97 -3.43 8.98
C MET A 38 -5.47 -3.16 9.12
N LEU A 39 -6.13 -2.77 8.02
CA LEU A 39 -7.58 -2.53 8.01
C LEU A 39 -8.36 -3.80 8.34
N LYS A 40 -8.01 -4.94 7.72
CA LYS A 40 -8.64 -6.24 7.97
C LYS A 40 -8.42 -6.72 9.41
N GLU A 41 -7.20 -6.59 9.94
CA GLU A 41 -6.84 -6.93 11.32
C GLU A 41 -7.67 -6.15 12.34
N LYS A 42 -8.14 -4.94 11.98
CA LYS A 42 -9.01 -4.11 12.82
C LYS A 42 -10.51 -4.23 12.48
N GLY A 43 -10.90 -5.26 11.76
CA GLY A 43 -12.30 -5.59 11.50
C GLY A 43 -12.97 -4.76 10.41
N HIS A 44 -12.19 -4.05 9.57
CA HIS A 44 -12.75 -3.36 8.42
C HIS A 44 -12.86 -4.31 7.21
N THR A 45 -13.89 -4.13 6.40
CA THR A 45 -14.02 -4.80 5.11
C THR A 45 -13.17 -4.06 4.08
N VAL A 46 -12.30 -4.78 3.37
CA VAL A 46 -11.39 -4.17 2.38
C VAL A 46 -11.63 -4.77 1.01
N ILE A 47 -11.89 -3.89 0.04
CA ILE A 47 -12.03 -4.24 -1.36
C ILE A 47 -10.74 -3.82 -2.10
N ASN A 48 -10.06 -4.79 -2.70
CA ASN A 48 -8.89 -4.51 -3.54
C ASN A 48 -9.35 -4.07 -4.94
N CYS A 49 -9.27 -2.78 -5.22
CA CYS A 49 -9.64 -2.18 -6.50
C CYS A 49 -8.48 -2.15 -7.51
N THR A 50 -7.28 -2.60 -7.10
CA THR A 50 -6.08 -2.59 -7.94
C THR A 50 -6.23 -3.43 -9.19
N VAL A 51 -5.60 -2.97 -10.26
CA VAL A 51 -5.52 -3.66 -11.55
C VAL A 51 -4.06 -3.76 -11.96
N ASP A 52 -3.55 -4.99 -12.13
CA ASP A 52 -2.14 -5.24 -12.45
C ASP A 52 -1.86 -5.38 -13.95
N LYS A 53 -2.89 -5.69 -14.74
CA LYS A 53 -2.83 -5.74 -16.19
C LYS A 53 -4.21 -5.49 -16.79
N SER A 54 -4.33 -4.50 -17.66
CA SER A 54 -5.56 -4.19 -18.42
C SER A 54 -5.22 -3.28 -19.59
N SER A 55 -6.04 -3.31 -20.62
CA SER A 55 -6.03 -2.32 -21.70
C SER A 55 -6.80 -1.03 -21.32
N ASN A 56 -7.59 -1.06 -20.25
CA ASN A 56 -8.39 0.05 -19.75
C ASN A 56 -8.40 0.06 -18.22
N ASP A 57 -7.22 0.20 -17.63
CA ASP A 57 -6.99 0.03 -16.19
C ASP A 57 -7.80 1.00 -15.33
N LEU A 58 -7.93 2.26 -15.72
CA LEU A 58 -8.70 3.26 -14.97
C LEU A 58 -10.18 2.87 -14.87
N TYR A 59 -10.78 2.44 -15.97
CA TYR A 59 -12.16 1.95 -15.99
C TYR A 59 -12.33 0.72 -15.10
N ASP A 60 -11.41 -0.24 -15.19
CA ASP A 60 -11.50 -1.48 -14.43
C ASP A 60 -11.35 -1.25 -12.92
N ARG A 61 -10.51 -0.28 -12.49
CA ARG A 61 -10.39 0.16 -11.08
C ARG A 61 -11.71 0.72 -10.56
N VAL A 62 -12.29 1.65 -11.30
CA VAL A 62 -13.58 2.26 -10.97
C VAL A 62 -14.71 1.22 -10.97
N ARG A 63 -14.75 0.31 -11.93
CA ARG A 63 -15.73 -0.77 -11.98
C ARG A 63 -15.65 -1.66 -10.74
N LYS A 64 -14.44 -2.01 -10.28
CA LYS A 64 -14.24 -2.75 -9.02
C LYS A 64 -14.74 -1.96 -7.81
N ALA A 65 -14.44 -0.67 -7.73
CA ALA A 65 -14.88 0.19 -6.64
C ALA A 65 -16.42 0.32 -6.61
N ASN A 66 -17.05 0.58 -7.76
CA ASN A 66 -18.48 0.81 -7.87
C ASN A 66 -19.32 -0.47 -7.78
N ALA A 67 -18.70 -1.65 -7.88
CA ALA A 67 -19.37 -2.92 -7.64
C ALA A 67 -19.75 -3.15 -6.17
N GLN A 68 -19.27 -2.30 -5.26
CA GLN A 68 -19.49 -2.37 -3.82
C GLN A 68 -19.95 -1.01 -3.28
N LYS A 69 -20.73 -1.00 -2.22
CA LYS A 69 -21.06 0.24 -1.50
C LYS A 69 -19.92 0.57 -0.53
N LEU A 70 -18.92 1.29 -1.02
CA LEU A 70 -17.78 1.71 -0.22
C LEU A 70 -18.12 2.92 0.67
N ASP A 71 -17.54 2.97 1.87
CA ASP A 71 -17.53 4.16 2.72
C ASP A 71 -16.43 5.16 2.31
N LEU A 72 -15.34 4.66 1.71
CA LEU A 72 -14.24 5.45 1.20
C LEU A 72 -13.46 4.65 0.15
N PHE A 73 -13.08 5.30 -0.93
CA PHE A 73 -12.11 4.81 -1.90
C PHE A 73 -10.79 5.58 -1.74
N VAL A 74 -9.67 4.87 -1.67
CA VAL A 74 -8.33 5.44 -1.53
C VAL A 74 -7.43 4.89 -2.62
N SER A 75 -6.97 5.77 -3.52
CA SER A 75 -5.97 5.46 -4.54
C SER A 75 -4.59 5.92 -4.08
N LEU A 76 -3.59 5.04 -4.15
CA LEU A 76 -2.23 5.27 -3.69
C LEU A 76 -1.28 5.40 -4.87
N HIS A 77 -0.53 6.49 -4.87
CA HIS A 77 0.42 6.87 -5.91
C HIS A 77 1.71 7.43 -5.30
N LEU A 78 2.75 7.55 -6.11
CA LEU A 78 3.90 8.41 -5.88
C LEU A 78 4.03 9.40 -7.03
N ASN A 79 4.24 10.64 -6.68
CA ASN A 79 4.48 11.70 -7.65
C ASN A 79 5.85 11.54 -8.34
N ALA A 80 6.01 12.19 -9.47
CA ALA A 80 7.28 12.32 -10.19
C ALA A 80 7.35 13.68 -10.88
N PHE A 81 8.52 14.29 -10.90
CA PHE A 81 8.73 15.55 -11.62
C PHE A 81 10.10 15.58 -12.29
N LYS A 82 11.17 15.63 -11.51
CA LYS A 82 12.56 15.65 -11.94
C LYS A 82 13.44 15.13 -10.82
N SER A 83 14.35 14.21 -11.14
CA SER A 83 15.29 13.66 -10.15
C SER A 83 16.01 14.75 -9.37
N THR A 84 15.90 14.68 -8.04
CA THR A 84 16.43 15.68 -7.12
C THR A 84 16.85 15.05 -5.80
N GLU A 85 17.82 15.65 -5.14
CA GLU A 85 18.19 15.32 -3.76
C GLU A 85 17.26 15.99 -2.74
N ASN A 86 16.50 17.03 -3.15
CA ASN A 86 15.68 17.85 -2.27
C ASN A 86 14.34 17.16 -1.95
N PRO A 87 13.76 17.44 -0.75
CA PRO A 87 12.44 16.95 -0.40
C PRO A 87 11.36 17.65 -1.22
N MET A 88 10.40 16.87 -1.70
CA MET A 88 9.26 17.35 -2.50
C MET A 88 7.93 17.27 -1.73
N GLY A 89 7.70 16.20 -0.94
CA GLY A 89 6.60 16.09 0.00
C GLY A 89 5.35 15.35 -0.50
N VAL A 90 4.33 15.31 0.34
CA VAL A 90 3.08 14.55 0.18
C VAL A 90 1.91 15.46 -0.15
N GLU A 91 0.99 14.98 -1.00
CA GLU A 91 -0.25 15.68 -1.34
C GLU A 91 -1.42 14.70 -1.51
N THR A 92 -2.63 15.17 -1.18
CA THR A 92 -3.84 14.38 -1.31
C THR A 92 -4.82 15.10 -2.21
N TYR A 93 -5.48 14.37 -3.11
CA TYR A 93 -6.40 14.92 -4.08
C TYR A 93 -7.83 14.45 -3.84
N ILE A 94 -8.79 15.36 -4.08
CA ILE A 94 -10.22 15.08 -4.26
C ILE A 94 -10.67 15.57 -5.64
N PHE A 95 -11.84 15.13 -6.09
CA PHE A 95 -12.40 15.59 -7.36
C PHE A 95 -12.71 17.09 -7.33
N ASN A 96 -12.37 17.80 -8.41
CA ASN A 96 -12.57 19.26 -8.52
C ASN A 96 -14.00 19.69 -8.92
N GLY A 97 -14.83 18.76 -9.40
CA GLY A 97 -16.23 19.07 -9.74
C GLY A 97 -17.10 19.26 -8.48
N ALA A 98 -18.32 19.73 -8.70
CA ALA A 98 -19.33 19.80 -7.65
C ALA A 98 -19.99 18.43 -7.43
N TYR A 99 -20.11 17.98 -6.20
CA TYR A 99 -20.83 16.76 -5.81
C TYR A 99 -21.27 16.83 -4.35
N ASN A 100 -22.30 16.04 -4.04
CA ASN A 100 -22.81 15.97 -2.66
C ASN A 100 -21.76 15.34 -1.73
N GLY A 101 -21.53 15.95 -0.57
CA GLY A 101 -20.57 15.47 0.41
C GLY A 101 -19.12 15.87 0.13
N LYS A 102 -18.84 16.79 -0.80
CA LYS A 102 -17.49 17.26 -1.13
C LYS A 102 -16.71 17.73 0.10
N GLU A 103 -17.33 18.52 0.99
CA GLU A 103 -16.65 19.01 2.19
C GLU A 103 -16.36 17.90 3.21
N ALA A 104 -17.24 16.93 3.36
CA ALA A 104 -16.99 15.75 4.19
C ALA A 104 -15.83 14.92 3.62
N ASN A 105 -15.75 14.78 2.27
CA ASN A 105 -14.63 14.11 1.62
C ASN A 105 -13.32 14.91 1.77
N ARG A 106 -13.36 16.24 1.68
CA ARG A 106 -12.21 17.11 1.96
C ARG A 106 -11.69 16.93 3.39
N THR A 107 -12.58 16.80 4.36
CA THR A 107 -12.21 16.53 5.75
C THR A 107 -11.48 15.18 5.90
N LYS A 108 -11.93 14.13 5.19
CA LYS A 108 -11.23 12.82 5.14
C LYS A 108 -9.85 12.95 4.48
N ALA A 109 -9.76 13.66 3.36
CA ALA A 109 -8.49 13.92 2.69
C ALA A 109 -7.51 14.69 3.60
N GLN A 110 -7.98 15.69 4.34
CA GLN A 110 -7.18 16.45 5.31
C GLN A 110 -6.69 15.58 6.47
N ALA A 111 -7.52 14.66 6.97
CA ALA A 111 -7.11 13.72 8.02
C ALA A 111 -5.98 12.80 7.55
N ILE A 112 -6.08 12.27 6.32
CA ILE A 112 -5.03 11.44 5.70
C ILE A 112 -3.76 12.26 5.49
N GLN A 113 -3.87 13.44 4.88
CA GLN A 113 -2.75 14.36 4.63
C GLN A 113 -2.01 14.70 5.93
N SER A 114 -2.75 15.11 6.97
CA SER A 114 -2.19 15.49 8.26
C SER A 114 -1.50 14.32 8.96
N ALA A 115 -2.05 13.11 8.84
CA ALA A 115 -1.45 11.91 9.40
C ALA A 115 -0.09 11.60 8.76
N LEU A 116 0.00 11.66 7.43
CA LEU A 116 1.23 11.43 6.69
C LEU A 116 2.30 12.49 7.00
N VAL A 117 1.93 13.77 6.98
CA VAL A 117 2.84 14.86 7.34
C VAL A 117 3.39 14.69 8.75
N LYS A 118 2.52 14.41 9.71
CA LYS A 118 2.90 14.26 11.13
C LYS A 118 3.80 13.06 11.38
N ASP A 119 3.47 11.89 10.81
CA ASP A 119 4.11 10.64 11.19
C ASP A 119 5.36 10.32 10.36
N ILE A 120 5.41 10.81 9.11
CA ILE A 120 6.55 10.57 8.20
C ILE A 120 7.48 11.78 8.15
N GLY A 121 6.95 12.98 8.41
CA GLY A 121 7.72 14.23 8.34
C GLY A 121 7.98 14.71 6.91
N TRP A 122 7.14 14.34 5.94
CA TRP A 122 7.17 14.89 4.59
C TRP A 122 6.69 16.33 4.56
N ILE A 123 7.15 17.11 3.57
CA ILE A 123 6.63 18.46 3.31
C ILE A 123 5.13 18.37 3.00
N ASP A 124 4.35 19.23 3.64
CA ASP A 124 2.91 19.32 3.43
C ASP A 124 2.56 20.14 2.18
N ARG A 125 2.22 19.45 1.10
CA ARG A 125 1.76 20.06 -0.16
C ARG A 125 0.25 20.29 -0.20
N LYS A 126 -0.44 20.00 0.91
CA LYS A 126 -1.86 20.23 1.15
C LYS A 126 -2.80 19.26 0.39
N VAL A 127 -4.09 19.38 0.72
CA VAL A 127 -5.16 18.79 -0.05
C VAL A 127 -5.43 19.68 -1.26
N LYS A 128 -5.51 19.05 -2.41
CA LYS A 128 -5.74 19.67 -3.72
C LYS A 128 -6.97 19.11 -4.40
N GLU A 129 -7.35 19.71 -5.49
CA GLU A 129 -8.45 19.27 -6.34
C GLU A 129 -7.94 18.97 -7.75
N ALA A 130 -8.38 17.85 -8.33
CA ALA A 130 -8.03 17.48 -9.68
C ALA A 130 -9.15 16.67 -10.36
N ASN A 131 -9.17 16.69 -11.69
CA ASN A 131 -10.10 15.90 -12.50
C ASN A 131 -9.51 14.52 -12.85
N PHE A 132 -9.05 13.77 -11.85
CA PHE A 132 -8.58 12.41 -12.07
C PHE A 132 -9.76 11.46 -12.27
N TYR A 133 -9.63 10.55 -13.24
CA TYR A 133 -10.67 9.61 -13.62
C TYR A 133 -11.21 8.82 -12.43
N VAL A 134 -10.33 8.24 -11.63
CA VAL A 134 -10.70 7.43 -10.45
C VAL A 134 -11.41 8.23 -9.36
N LEU A 135 -11.17 9.56 -9.28
CA LEU A 135 -11.87 10.44 -8.33
C LEU A 135 -13.25 10.87 -8.86
N ARG A 136 -13.35 11.09 -10.17
CA ARG A 136 -14.59 11.57 -10.81
C ARG A 136 -15.62 10.47 -10.97
N GLU A 137 -15.18 9.28 -11.38
CA GLU A 137 -16.10 8.18 -11.77
C GLU A 137 -16.39 7.20 -10.61
N THR A 138 -15.70 7.32 -9.49
CA THR A 138 -16.02 6.53 -8.30
C THR A 138 -17.21 7.14 -7.56
N VAL A 139 -18.25 6.33 -7.31
CA VAL A 139 -19.50 6.78 -6.65
C VAL A 139 -19.28 7.09 -5.16
N ALA A 140 -18.43 6.33 -4.48
CA ALA A 140 -18.08 6.56 -3.08
C ALA A 140 -17.22 7.83 -2.91
N PRO A 141 -17.17 8.43 -1.70
CA PRO A 141 -16.15 9.42 -1.39
C PRO A 141 -14.76 8.88 -1.79
N ALA A 142 -14.03 9.64 -2.59
CA ALA A 142 -12.78 9.17 -3.20
C ALA A 142 -11.63 10.15 -2.96
N VAL A 143 -10.48 9.62 -2.57
CA VAL A 143 -9.23 10.38 -2.42
C VAL A 143 -8.11 9.68 -3.17
N LEU A 144 -7.16 10.47 -3.71
CA LEU A 144 -5.91 9.98 -4.28
C LEU A 144 -4.76 10.60 -3.49
N VAL A 145 -3.83 9.77 -3.07
CA VAL A 145 -2.71 10.17 -2.21
C VAL A 145 -1.41 9.97 -2.96
N GLU A 146 -0.65 11.04 -3.13
CA GLU A 146 0.71 11.02 -3.65
C GLU A 146 1.68 10.93 -2.47
N LEU A 147 2.25 9.74 -2.25
CA LEU A 147 3.08 9.37 -1.10
C LEU A 147 4.55 9.82 -1.30
N GLY A 148 4.76 11.12 -1.48
CA GLY A 148 6.07 11.67 -1.84
C GLY A 148 6.38 11.52 -3.33
N PHE A 149 7.62 11.81 -3.69
CA PHE A 149 8.08 11.76 -5.09
C PHE A 149 9.07 10.61 -5.27
N CYS A 150 8.80 9.71 -6.22
CA CYS A 150 9.66 8.55 -6.50
C CYS A 150 11.07 8.95 -6.99
N ASP A 151 11.22 10.16 -7.50
CA ASP A 151 12.44 10.78 -8.00
C ASP A 151 13.02 11.88 -7.08
N SER A 152 12.53 11.96 -5.83
CA SER A 152 13.14 12.73 -4.73
C SER A 152 13.87 11.79 -3.78
N ARG A 153 15.20 11.92 -3.69
CA ARG A 153 15.99 11.09 -2.76
C ARG A 153 15.63 11.37 -1.31
N ALA A 154 15.40 12.62 -0.95
CA ALA A 154 15.04 12.99 0.41
C ALA A 154 13.67 12.44 0.83
N ASP A 155 12.69 12.37 -0.09
CA ASP A 155 11.40 11.73 0.21
C ASP A 155 11.56 10.22 0.36
N MET A 156 12.34 9.59 -0.53
CA MET A 156 12.56 8.14 -0.49
C MET A 156 13.44 7.70 0.69
N ASN A 157 14.34 8.53 1.19
CA ASN A 157 15.09 8.27 2.42
C ASN A 157 14.19 8.22 3.68
N LYS A 158 13.03 8.86 3.64
CA LYS A 158 12.00 8.79 4.69
C LYS A 158 11.04 7.62 4.52
N TRP A 159 11.14 6.87 3.40
CA TRP A 159 10.23 5.78 3.11
C TRP A 159 10.32 4.68 4.16
N ASN A 160 9.19 4.38 4.76
CA ASN A 160 9.01 3.25 5.65
C ASN A 160 7.59 2.73 5.47
N THR A 161 7.46 1.60 4.81
CA THR A 161 6.18 1.00 4.44
C THR A 161 5.24 0.83 5.63
N GLU A 162 5.76 0.36 6.78
CA GLU A 162 4.98 0.14 7.99
C GLU A 162 4.43 1.45 8.56
N LYS A 163 5.29 2.47 8.69
CA LYS A 163 4.88 3.78 9.21
C LYS A 163 3.90 4.49 8.27
N ILE A 164 4.13 4.42 6.96
CA ILE A 164 3.24 5.03 5.96
C ILE A 164 1.86 4.35 6.00
N ALA A 165 1.81 3.02 6.02
CA ALA A 165 0.57 2.28 6.12
C ALA A 165 -0.18 2.58 7.44
N ALA A 166 0.53 2.71 8.57
CA ALA A 166 -0.06 3.08 9.86
C ALA A 166 -0.58 4.53 9.85
N ALA A 167 0.12 5.47 9.21
CA ALA A 167 -0.35 6.85 9.05
C ALA A 167 -1.61 6.92 8.17
N LEU A 168 -1.65 6.20 7.06
CA LEU A 168 -2.83 6.06 6.21
C LEU A 168 -4.00 5.44 7.00
N PHE A 169 -3.75 4.34 7.73
CA PHE A 169 -4.76 3.72 8.59
C PHE A 169 -5.35 4.74 9.57
N ARG A 170 -4.52 5.51 10.25
CA ARG A 170 -4.96 6.54 11.20
C ARG A 170 -5.76 7.64 10.51
N GLY A 171 -5.32 8.12 9.35
CA GLY A 171 -6.04 9.13 8.58
C GLY A 171 -7.41 8.65 8.08
N ILE A 172 -7.53 7.37 7.72
CA ILE A 172 -8.76 6.75 7.22
C ILE A 172 -9.75 6.48 8.36
N THR A 173 -9.26 5.94 9.48
CA THR A 173 -10.12 5.41 10.56
C THR A 173 -10.30 6.37 11.74
N GLY A 174 -9.41 7.37 11.87
CA GLY A 174 -9.33 8.25 13.04
C GLY A 174 -8.68 7.59 14.27
N THR A 175 -8.22 6.34 14.17
CA THR A 175 -7.62 5.58 15.28
C THR A 175 -6.18 5.21 14.99
N THR A 176 -5.34 5.11 16.01
CA THR A 176 -3.96 4.65 15.86
C THR A 176 -3.93 3.14 15.67
N TYR A 177 -3.18 2.68 14.65
CA TYR A 177 -2.94 1.26 14.51
C TYR A 177 -2.01 0.75 15.62
N THR A 178 -2.45 -0.26 16.31
CA THR A 178 -1.63 -1.05 17.23
C THR A 178 -1.60 -2.48 16.70
N ALA A 179 -0.43 -3.00 16.39
CA ALA A 179 -0.31 -4.39 15.97
C ALA A 179 -0.96 -5.31 17.02
N PRO A 180 -1.64 -6.38 16.60
CA PRO A 180 -2.05 -7.42 17.55
C PRO A 180 -0.84 -7.84 18.38
N ALA A 181 -1.03 -8.04 19.68
CA ALA A 181 0.01 -8.61 20.50
C ALA A 181 0.47 -9.91 19.82
N ALA A 182 1.77 -10.04 19.57
CA ALA A 182 2.31 -11.30 19.07
C ALA A 182 1.86 -12.39 20.05
N SER A 183 1.04 -13.35 19.58
CA SER A 183 0.71 -14.48 20.43
C SER A 183 2.04 -15.17 20.71
N SER A 184 2.40 -15.33 21.98
CA SER A 184 3.66 -15.93 22.43
C SER A 184 3.86 -17.36 21.90
N ASN A 185 2.90 -17.88 21.14
CA ASN A 185 2.84 -19.25 20.62
C ASN A 185 2.87 -19.33 19.08
N ILE A 186 3.07 -18.21 18.35
CA ILE A 186 3.23 -18.27 16.90
C ILE A 186 4.72 -18.39 16.57
N TYR A 187 5.08 -19.51 15.98
CA TYR A 187 6.41 -19.76 15.44
C TYR A 187 6.33 -19.78 13.92
N TYR A 188 7.15 -18.96 13.27
CA TYR A 188 7.31 -19.00 11.82
C TYR A 188 8.41 -19.98 11.46
N ARG A 189 8.07 -21.00 10.67
CA ARG A 189 9.02 -22.01 10.20
C ARG A 189 9.36 -21.76 8.74
N VAL A 190 10.64 -21.59 8.44
CA VAL A 190 11.12 -21.52 7.06
C VAL A 190 11.45 -22.94 6.60
N CYS A 191 10.73 -23.45 5.61
CA CYS A 191 11.01 -24.75 5.01
C CYS A 191 11.98 -24.55 3.83
N VAL A 192 13.12 -25.24 3.87
CA VAL A 192 14.20 -25.14 2.88
C VAL A 192 14.27 -26.36 1.93
N GLY A 193 13.26 -27.22 1.97
CA GLY A 193 13.09 -28.38 1.11
C GLY A 193 12.34 -29.53 1.79
N SER A 194 11.75 -30.41 0.97
CA SER A 194 11.18 -31.71 1.39
C SER A 194 11.83 -32.80 0.54
N PHE A 195 12.20 -33.90 1.16
CA PHE A 195 12.98 -34.97 0.55
C PHE A 195 12.35 -36.33 0.87
N ASN A 196 12.29 -37.22 -0.12
CA ASN A 196 11.84 -38.61 0.08
C ASN A 196 12.93 -39.53 0.67
N SER A 197 14.20 -39.07 0.66
CA SER A 197 15.34 -39.80 1.23
C SER A 197 15.92 -39.02 2.40
N ARG A 198 16.18 -39.72 3.52
CA ARG A 198 16.80 -39.14 4.71
C ARG A 198 18.21 -38.64 4.43
N GLU A 199 18.99 -39.36 3.58
CA GLU A 199 20.33 -38.98 3.18
C GLU A 199 20.37 -37.63 2.46
N ASN A 200 19.42 -37.39 1.53
CA ASN A 200 19.30 -36.13 0.82
C ASN A 200 18.92 -34.97 1.76
N ALA A 201 18.06 -35.22 2.74
CA ALA A 201 17.71 -34.23 3.76
C ALA A 201 18.94 -33.88 4.63
N VAL A 202 19.72 -34.87 5.09
CA VAL A 202 20.96 -34.67 5.85
C VAL A 202 21.99 -33.89 5.03
N ALA A 203 22.19 -34.25 3.75
CA ALA A 203 23.12 -33.53 2.88
C ALA A 203 22.73 -32.05 2.72
N ARG A 204 21.41 -31.74 2.67
CA ARG A 204 20.91 -30.35 2.67
C ARG A 204 21.18 -29.66 3.99
N GLN A 205 20.96 -30.33 5.13
CA GLN A 205 21.24 -29.80 6.44
C GLN A 205 22.71 -29.43 6.60
N GLU A 206 23.65 -30.29 6.17
CA GLU A 206 25.07 -29.99 6.21
C GLU A 206 25.47 -28.77 5.38
N LYS A 207 24.86 -28.61 4.18
CA LYS A 207 25.07 -27.43 3.34
C LYS A 207 24.60 -26.15 4.05
N LEU A 208 23.47 -26.19 4.74
CA LEU A 208 22.96 -25.06 5.53
C LEU A 208 23.89 -24.73 6.68
N LYS A 209 24.37 -25.75 7.43
CA LYS A 209 25.32 -25.58 8.52
C LYS A 209 26.62 -24.93 8.06
N LYS A 210 27.17 -25.37 6.91
CA LYS A 210 28.36 -24.76 6.29
C LYS A 210 28.13 -23.30 5.87
N ALA A 211 26.90 -22.95 5.56
CA ALA A 211 26.50 -21.57 5.25
C ALA A 211 26.12 -20.72 6.48
N GLY A 212 26.31 -21.26 7.70
CA GLY A 212 26.06 -20.54 8.95
C GLY A 212 24.62 -20.57 9.44
N PHE A 213 23.77 -21.47 8.91
CA PHE A 213 22.37 -21.61 9.34
C PHE A 213 22.17 -22.88 10.17
N ASP A 214 21.65 -22.72 11.38
CA ASP A 214 21.16 -23.85 12.15
C ASP A 214 19.88 -24.42 11.54
N SER A 215 19.79 -25.75 11.55
CA SER A 215 18.64 -26.45 10.99
C SER A 215 18.43 -27.81 11.65
N PHE A 216 17.20 -28.31 11.62
CA PHE A 216 16.86 -29.65 12.11
C PHE A 216 15.93 -30.36 11.11
N LEU A 217 15.91 -31.67 11.15
CA LEU A 217 15.05 -32.52 10.33
C LEU A 217 13.78 -32.87 11.10
N ILE A 218 12.64 -32.79 10.41
CA ILE A 218 11.37 -33.33 10.89
C ILE A 218 10.90 -34.36 9.89
N ALA A 219 10.70 -35.60 10.34
CA ALA A 219 9.99 -36.60 9.56
C ALA A 219 8.48 -36.37 9.70
N PHE A 220 7.74 -36.49 8.61
CA PHE A 220 6.30 -36.48 8.59
C PHE A 220 5.80 -37.48 7.55
N GLU A 221 4.71 -38.13 7.85
CA GLU A 221 3.97 -39.00 6.92
C GLU A 221 2.88 -38.16 6.23
N LYS A 222 2.62 -38.49 4.94
CA LYS A 222 1.64 -37.79 4.12
C LYS A 222 0.30 -38.49 4.18
#